data_9b13da92e0c1480a8514d1c1088b7907
#
_entry.id   9b13da92e0c1480a8514d1c1088b7907
#
_cell.length_a   1.000
_cell.length_b   1.000
_cell.length_c   1.000
_cell.angle_alpha   90.00
_cell.angle_beta   90.00
_cell.angle_gamma   90.00
#
_symmetry.space_group_name_H-M   'P 1'
#
loop_
_entity.id
_entity.type
_entity.pdbx_description
1 polymer ?
#
loop_
_entity_poly.entity_id
_entity_poly.type
_entity_poly.pdbx_seq_one_letter_code
_entity_poly.pdbx_strand_id
1 'polypeptide(L)'
;MIDSGKLSRFFVALAVAASASSVFAQSGPLKFGVGLFQPDKEKNDATYRPLAEYLAKQLGREVKLSTVDTWEGLAKSLANGETDLSLMGPWGYVLANNEAGAQVVSTILYDGKPEYFAITVTNPKSGINTLEDLKGRTFAFGDKGSTSGYLIPLHYLMAKGIDPDKYFSKVINTTHPAIEMAVTRGELDAGADYNRNRDSMISAGLIKASDSKIIWTSDPLPNDAFAVSAGLYKDKAFVARLQKALEGIGGELKTTPICCRPATPAS
;
A
#
# COMPACT_ATOMS: atom_id res chain seq x y z
N MET A 1 -48.56 -61.32 -51.49
CA MET A 1 -48.26 -59.92 -51.90
C MET A 1 -47.99 -59.17 -50.62
N ILE A 2 -46.87 -59.20 -50.14
CA ILE A 2 -45.70 -58.36 -50.14
C ILE A 2 -46.09 -56.86 -49.96
N ASP A 3 -45.81 -56.32 -48.81
CA ASP A 3 -45.20 -55.00 -48.79
C ASP A 3 -44.31 -54.80 -47.60
N SER A 4 -43.13 -54.32 -47.90
CA SER A 4 -41.98 -54.17 -47.04
C SER A 4 -42.00 -52.82 -46.33
N GLY A 5 -42.24 -52.80 -45.04
CA GLY A 5 -42.16 -51.61 -44.20
C GLY A 5 -40.72 -51.25 -43.88
N LYS A 6 -40.29 -50.08 -44.33
CA LYS A 6 -38.98 -49.47 -44.07
C LYS A 6 -38.85 -49.07 -42.61
N LEU A 7 -37.88 -49.65 -41.90
CA LEU A 7 -37.41 -49.15 -40.58
C LEU A 7 -36.66 -47.83 -40.80
N SER A 8 -37.26 -46.74 -40.36
CA SER A 8 -36.60 -45.44 -40.25
C SER A 8 -35.84 -45.36 -38.94
N ARG A 9 -34.51 -45.39 -39.02
CA ARG A 9 -33.63 -45.13 -37.86
C ARG A 9 -33.54 -43.67 -37.59
N PHE A 10 -34.21 -43.19 -36.54
CA PHE A 10 -34.01 -41.84 -36.00
C PHE A 10 -32.65 -41.80 -35.27
N PHE A 11 -31.68 -41.15 -35.87
CA PHE A 11 -30.49 -40.68 -35.15
C PHE A 11 -30.86 -39.45 -34.35
N VAL A 12 -30.96 -39.58 -33.04
CA VAL A 12 -31.03 -38.43 -32.15
C VAL A 12 -29.58 -37.93 -31.99
N ALA A 13 -29.23 -36.88 -32.66
CA ALA A 13 -27.99 -36.15 -32.44
C ALA A 13 -28.10 -35.34 -31.13
N LEU A 14 -27.44 -35.84 -30.08
CA LEU A 14 -27.33 -35.15 -28.82
C LEU A 14 -26.32 -33.99 -29.01
N ALA A 15 -26.82 -32.78 -29.26
CA ALA A 15 -26.00 -31.59 -29.28
C ALA A 15 -25.64 -31.24 -27.85
N VAL A 16 -24.42 -31.59 -27.43
CA VAL A 16 -23.81 -31.10 -26.22
C VAL A 16 -23.45 -29.61 -26.45
N ALA A 17 -24.35 -28.72 -26.03
CA ALA A 17 -24.06 -27.31 -25.96
C ALA A 17 -23.01 -27.09 -24.87
N ALA A 18 -21.76 -27.02 -25.27
CA ALA A 18 -20.70 -26.52 -24.41
C ALA A 18 -20.99 -25.05 -24.10
N SER A 19 -21.61 -24.79 -22.95
CA SER A 19 -21.78 -23.47 -22.40
C SER A 19 -20.37 -22.94 -22.10
N ALA A 20 -19.74 -22.30 -23.06
CA ALA A 20 -18.58 -21.48 -22.85
C ALA A 20 -19.05 -20.32 -21.94
N SER A 21 -18.86 -20.47 -20.64
CA SER A 21 -18.96 -19.35 -19.70
C SER A 21 -17.97 -18.31 -20.20
N SER A 22 -18.49 -17.30 -20.90
CA SER A 22 -17.75 -16.09 -21.22
C SER A 22 -17.37 -15.44 -19.88
N VAL A 23 -16.17 -15.81 -19.38
CA VAL A 23 -15.48 -15.03 -18.38
C VAL A 23 -15.39 -13.63 -18.98
N PHE A 24 -16.14 -12.70 -18.45
CA PHE A 24 -15.96 -11.28 -18.73
C PHE A 24 -14.53 -10.94 -18.31
N ALA A 25 -13.61 -11.13 -19.23
CA ALA A 25 -12.28 -10.53 -19.11
C ALA A 25 -12.54 -9.03 -19.10
N GLN A 26 -12.32 -8.38 -17.95
CA GLN A 26 -12.29 -6.92 -17.91
C GLN A 26 -11.32 -6.48 -19.00
N SER A 27 -11.86 -5.91 -20.07
CA SER A 27 -11.11 -5.51 -21.25
C SER A 27 -10.30 -4.26 -20.91
N GLY A 28 -9.01 -4.42 -20.75
CA GLY A 28 -8.08 -3.33 -20.52
C GLY A 28 -7.05 -3.63 -19.41
N PRO A 29 -6.03 -2.79 -19.27
CA PRO A 29 -4.99 -2.96 -18.27
C PRO A 29 -5.54 -2.83 -16.86
N LEU A 30 -4.95 -3.59 -15.92
CA LEU A 30 -5.14 -3.38 -14.49
C LEU A 30 -4.33 -2.14 -14.08
N LYS A 31 -4.99 -1.12 -13.55
CA LYS A 31 -4.35 0.11 -13.11
C LYS A 31 -3.88 -0.06 -11.68
N PHE A 32 -2.55 -0.14 -11.50
CA PHE A 32 -1.93 -0.37 -10.19
C PHE A 32 -1.28 0.92 -9.67
N GLY A 33 -1.85 1.46 -8.59
CA GLY A 33 -1.36 2.64 -7.88
C GLY A 33 -0.46 2.29 -6.72
N VAL A 34 0.63 3.02 -6.56
CA VAL A 34 1.51 2.97 -5.39
C VAL A 34 1.77 4.37 -4.86
N GLY A 35 1.90 4.51 -3.54
CA GLY A 35 2.34 5.76 -2.93
C GLY A 35 3.84 6.01 -3.14
N LEU A 36 4.29 7.19 -2.76
CA LEU A 36 5.70 7.57 -2.88
C LEU A 36 6.49 7.05 -1.67
N PHE A 37 7.00 5.82 -1.78
CA PHE A 37 7.86 5.17 -0.77
C PHE A 37 9.34 5.52 -0.93
N GLN A 38 9.74 5.99 -2.11
CA GLN A 38 11.11 6.36 -2.43
C GLN A 38 11.26 7.89 -2.45
N PRO A 39 12.49 8.43 -2.42
CA PRO A 39 12.72 9.87 -2.43
C PRO A 39 12.13 10.61 -3.63
N ASP A 40 12.01 9.93 -4.76
CA ASP A 40 11.48 10.47 -5.99
C ASP A 40 10.67 9.43 -6.78
N LYS A 41 9.87 9.91 -7.73
CA LYS A 41 8.97 9.09 -8.54
C LYS A 41 9.70 8.08 -9.43
N GLU A 42 10.85 8.46 -9.99
CA GLU A 42 11.63 7.59 -10.90
C GLU A 42 12.15 6.36 -10.16
N LYS A 43 12.73 6.56 -8.96
CA LYS A 43 13.18 5.47 -8.09
C LYS A 43 12.02 4.63 -7.58
N ASN A 44 10.88 5.27 -7.28
CA ASN A 44 9.68 4.56 -6.85
C ASN A 44 9.16 3.65 -7.97
N ASP A 45 9.02 4.17 -9.19
CA ASP A 45 8.59 3.40 -10.36
C ASP A 45 9.57 2.24 -10.65
N ALA A 46 10.88 2.49 -10.57
CA ALA A 46 11.90 1.45 -10.75
C ALA A 46 11.79 0.34 -9.69
N THR A 47 11.49 0.69 -8.45
CA THR A 47 11.32 -0.26 -7.33
C THR A 47 10.09 -1.14 -7.51
N TYR A 48 8.96 -0.58 -7.97
CA TYR A 48 7.69 -1.31 -8.07
C TYR A 48 7.39 -1.89 -9.45
N ARG A 49 8.17 -1.55 -10.48
CA ARG A 49 8.04 -2.11 -11.83
C ARG A 49 8.15 -3.64 -11.86
N PRO A 50 9.13 -4.28 -11.19
CA PRO A 50 9.19 -5.75 -11.15
C PRO A 50 7.93 -6.40 -10.57
N LEU A 51 7.29 -5.75 -9.58
CA LEU A 51 6.02 -6.21 -9.03
C LEU A 51 4.88 -6.11 -10.04
N ALA A 52 4.79 -5.00 -10.76
CA ALA A 52 3.77 -4.82 -11.80
C ALA A 52 3.93 -5.84 -12.94
N GLU A 53 5.17 -6.09 -13.38
CA GLU A 53 5.50 -7.10 -14.41
C GLU A 53 5.18 -8.52 -13.93
N TYR A 54 5.50 -8.83 -12.68
CA TYR A 54 5.14 -10.10 -12.06
C TYR A 54 3.63 -10.29 -12.04
N LEU A 55 2.86 -9.29 -11.56
CA LEU A 55 1.41 -9.36 -11.54
C LEU A 55 0.83 -9.50 -12.95
N ALA A 56 1.39 -8.80 -13.94
CA ALA A 56 0.94 -8.93 -15.33
C ALA A 56 1.11 -10.36 -15.85
N LYS A 57 2.24 -10.99 -15.55
CA LYS A 57 2.50 -12.40 -15.90
C LYS A 57 1.54 -13.36 -15.20
N GLN A 58 1.34 -13.21 -13.89
CA GLN A 58 0.49 -14.12 -13.10
C GLN A 58 -1.00 -13.99 -13.46
N LEU A 59 -1.44 -12.79 -13.78
CA LEU A 59 -2.85 -12.52 -14.09
C LEU A 59 -3.18 -12.68 -15.59
N GLY A 60 -2.16 -12.80 -16.46
CA GLY A 60 -2.37 -12.85 -17.92
C GLY A 60 -3.02 -11.56 -18.46
N ARG A 61 -2.70 -10.41 -17.84
CA ARG A 61 -3.31 -9.10 -18.12
C ARG A 61 -2.25 -8.00 -17.98
N GLU A 62 -2.27 -7.01 -18.86
CA GLU A 62 -1.41 -5.84 -18.70
C GLU A 62 -1.64 -5.16 -17.35
N VAL A 63 -0.57 -4.77 -16.66
CA VAL A 63 -0.61 -4.00 -15.41
C VAL A 63 0.09 -2.67 -15.64
N LYS A 64 -0.66 -1.57 -15.50
CA LYS A 64 -0.13 -0.22 -15.61
C LYS A 64 0.16 0.32 -14.22
N LEU A 65 1.45 0.43 -13.91
CA LEU A 65 1.92 1.04 -12.66
C LEU A 65 1.81 2.56 -12.74
N SER A 66 1.36 3.18 -11.65
CA SER A 66 1.42 4.63 -11.45
C SER A 66 1.81 4.96 -10.02
N THR A 67 2.85 5.78 -9.85
CA THR A 67 3.18 6.39 -8.57
C THR A 67 2.32 7.63 -8.36
N VAL A 68 1.66 7.71 -7.22
CA VAL A 68 0.85 8.85 -6.78
C VAL A 68 1.62 9.61 -5.69
N ASP A 69 1.70 10.94 -5.84
CA ASP A 69 2.61 11.77 -5.03
C ASP A 69 2.20 11.89 -3.55
N THR A 70 0.92 11.66 -3.23
CA THR A 70 0.38 11.74 -1.87
C THR A 70 -0.45 10.51 -1.51
N TRP A 71 -0.42 10.11 -0.25
CA TRP A 71 -1.22 8.99 0.25
C TRP A 71 -2.72 9.26 0.18
N GLU A 72 -3.11 10.52 0.45
CA GLU A 72 -4.50 10.96 0.28
C GLU A 72 -4.92 10.89 -1.19
N GLY A 73 -4.05 11.33 -2.11
CA GLY A 73 -4.28 11.24 -3.55
C GLY A 73 -4.42 9.79 -4.01
N LEU A 74 -3.61 8.86 -3.47
CA LEU A 74 -3.73 7.44 -3.77
C LEU A 74 -5.07 6.85 -3.30
N ALA A 75 -5.53 7.21 -2.10
CA ALA A 75 -6.84 6.79 -1.62
C ALA A 75 -7.97 7.29 -2.53
N LYS A 76 -7.91 8.58 -2.94
CA LYS A 76 -8.87 9.18 -3.87
C LYS A 76 -8.82 8.52 -5.25
N SER A 77 -7.63 8.21 -5.77
CA SER A 77 -7.49 7.55 -7.08
C SER A 77 -8.13 6.17 -7.11
N LEU A 78 -8.05 5.42 -6.01
CA LEU A 78 -8.74 4.14 -5.87
C LEU A 78 -10.25 4.32 -5.75
N ALA A 79 -10.71 5.32 -4.99
CA ALA A 79 -12.11 5.64 -4.81
C ALA A 79 -12.78 6.07 -6.13
N ASN A 80 -12.09 6.90 -6.92
CA ASN A 80 -12.58 7.43 -8.21
C ASN A 80 -12.41 6.46 -9.40
N GLY A 81 -11.78 5.29 -9.17
CA GLY A 81 -11.51 4.32 -10.22
C GLY A 81 -10.38 4.72 -11.19
N GLU A 82 -9.55 5.69 -10.83
CA GLU A 82 -8.32 6.02 -11.55
C GLU A 82 -7.27 4.91 -11.37
N THR A 83 -7.30 4.21 -10.23
CA THR A 83 -6.61 2.95 -9.99
C THR A 83 -7.62 1.84 -9.65
N ASP A 84 -7.30 0.59 -9.98
CA ASP A 84 -8.12 -0.59 -9.70
C ASP A 84 -7.60 -1.37 -8.50
N LEU A 85 -6.27 -1.37 -8.33
CA LEU A 85 -5.48 -1.97 -7.27
C LEU A 85 -4.53 -0.91 -6.72
N SER A 86 -4.38 -0.82 -5.42
CA SER A 86 -3.44 0.11 -4.79
C SER A 86 -2.73 -0.53 -3.61
N LEU A 87 -1.44 -0.22 -3.48
CA LEU A 87 -0.65 -0.54 -2.29
C LEU A 87 -0.59 0.69 -1.40
N MET A 88 -1.20 0.62 -0.22
CA MET A 88 -1.36 1.77 0.67
C MET A 88 -1.30 1.39 2.14
N GLY A 89 -0.98 2.38 2.96
CA GLY A 89 -1.03 2.24 4.41
C GLY A 89 -2.47 2.11 4.94
N PRO A 90 -2.63 1.66 6.19
CA PRO A 90 -3.95 1.41 6.79
C PRO A 90 -4.89 2.61 6.77
N TRP A 91 -4.39 3.81 7.03
CA TRP A 91 -5.22 5.03 7.00
C TRP A 91 -5.68 5.38 5.58
N GLY A 92 -4.80 5.27 4.59
CA GLY A 92 -5.18 5.44 3.18
C GLY A 92 -6.29 4.47 2.77
N TYR A 93 -6.22 3.21 3.24
CA TYR A 93 -7.30 2.25 3.03
C TYR A 93 -8.61 2.69 3.68
N VAL A 94 -8.57 3.14 4.94
CA VAL A 94 -9.79 3.63 5.63
C VAL A 94 -10.43 4.78 4.87
N LEU A 95 -9.63 5.72 4.36
CA LEU A 95 -10.14 6.81 3.52
C LEU A 95 -10.81 6.30 2.25
N ALA A 96 -10.15 5.42 1.49
CA ALA A 96 -10.70 4.84 0.27
C ALA A 96 -11.95 3.96 0.51
N ASN A 97 -11.98 3.22 1.63
CA ASN A 97 -13.13 2.41 2.01
C ASN A 97 -14.33 3.29 2.36
N ASN A 98 -14.14 4.31 3.18
CA ASN A 98 -15.22 5.22 3.59
C ASN A 98 -15.77 6.03 2.40
N GLU A 99 -14.91 6.43 1.46
CA GLU A 99 -15.33 7.23 0.31
C GLU A 99 -16.06 6.39 -0.75
N ALA A 100 -15.57 5.19 -1.07
CA ALA A 100 -16.08 4.41 -2.19
C ALA A 100 -16.11 2.89 -1.97
N GLY A 101 -15.99 2.40 -0.73
CA GLY A 101 -16.13 0.98 -0.42
C GLY A 101 -14.97 0.11 -0.92
N ALA A 102 -13.77 0.65 -1.06
CA ALA A 102 -12.58 -0.13 -1.39
C ALA A 102 -12.38 -1.29 -0.41
N GLN A 103 -11.80 -2.41 -0.86
CA GLN A 103 -11.65 -3.62 -0.06
C GLN A 103 -10.19 -4.09 -0.04
N VAL A 104 -9.68 -4.47 1.15
CA VAL A 104 -8.37 -5.12 1.27
C VAL A 104 -8.45 -6.54 0.73
N VAL A 105 -7.48 -6.91 -0.10
CA VAL A 105 -7.35 -8.27 -0.65
C VAL A 105 -6.13 -9.00 -0.12
N SER A 106 -5.10 -8.27 0.33
CA SER A 106 -3.90 -8.87 0.91
C SER A 106 -3.17 -7.84 1.78
N THR A 107 -2.46 -8.31 2.80
CA THR A 107 -1.58 -7.50 3.65
C THR A 107 -0.13 -7.91 3.45
N ILE A 108 0.78 -6.96 3.58
CA ILE A 108 2.20 -7.21 3.44
C ILE A 108 2.76 -7.78 4.75
N LEU A 109 3.65 -8.77 4.61
CA LEU A 109 4.52 -9.22 5.68
C LEU A 109 5.95 -8.79 5.34
N TYR A 110 6.58 -8.03 6.20
CA TYR A 110 8.00 -7.74 6.10
C TYR A 110 8.76 -8.62 7.08
N ASP A 111 9.70 -9.40 6.59
CA ASP A 111 10.41 -10.40 7.38
C ASP A 111 9.46 -11.32 8.17
N GLY A 112 8.31 -11.67 7.55
CA GLY A 112 7.28 -12.50 8.15
C GLY A 112 6.43 -11.80 9.22
N LYS A 113 6.64 -10.51 9.51
CA LYS A 113 5.90 -9.75 10.51
C LYS A 113 4.77 -8.95 9.89
N PRO A 114 3.56 -8.98 10.48
CA PRO A 114 2.40 -8.25 9.96
C PRO A 114 2.32 -6.80 10.44
N GLU A 115 3.33 -6.29 11.11
CA GLU A 115 3.29 -5.02 11.82
C GLU A 115 4.53 -4.15 11.60
N TYR A 116 4.38 -2.85 11.82
CA TYR A 116 5.43 -1.85 11.80
C TYR A 116 5.14 -0.78 12.87
N PHE A 117 6.00 0.23 13.02
CA PHE A 117 5.89 1.24 14.06
C PHE A 117 6.02 2.65 13.47
N ALA A 118 5.14 3.55 13.90
CA ALA A 118 5.39 4.97 13.77
C ALA A 118 6.47 5.39 14.76
N ILE A 119 7.34 6.29 14.32
CA ILE A 119 8.42 6.84 15.14
C ILE A 119 8.46 8.35 15.02
N THR A 120 8.99 9.01 16.02
CA THR A 120 9.44 10.41 15.93
C THR A 120 10.95 10.43 16.01
N VAL A 121 11.57 11.07 15.03
CA VAL A 121 13.02 11.15 14.90
C VAL A 121 13.52 12.57 15.09
N THR A 122 14.74 12.68 15.60
CA THR A 122 15.48 13.94 15.77
C THR A 122 16.97 13.73 15.52
N ASN A 123 17.70 14.82 15.26
CA ASN A 123 19.16 14.74 15.21
C ASN A 123 19.73 14.66 16.64
N PRO A 124 20.59 13.69 16.97
CA PRO A 124 21.21 13.58 18.30
C PRO A 124 21.90 14.85 18.79
N LYS A 125 22.41 15.67 17.85
CA LYS A 125 23.10 16.94 18.16
C LYS A 125 22.14 18.07 18.55
N SER A 126 20.83 17.88 18.36
CA SER A 126 19.79 18.88 18.68
C SER A 126 19.60 19.09 20.20
N GLY A 127 20.04 18.13 21.01
CA GLY A 127 19.76 18.11 22.45
C GLY A 127 18.34 17.63 22.81
N ILE A 128 17.50 17.33 21.81
CA ILE A 128 16.13 16.84 21.99
C ILE A 128 16.15 15.34 22.36
N ASN A 129 15.51 14.98 23.47
CA ASN A 129 15.48 13.62 24.00
C ASN A 129 14.07 13.09 24.20
N THR A 130 13.11 13.98 24.38
CA THR A 130 11.71 13.66 24.69
C THR A 130 10.78 14.45 23.78
N LEU A 131 9.49 14.13 23.80
CA LEU A 131 8.48 14.91 23.08
C LEU A 131 8.26 16.29 23.71
N GLU A 132 8.49 16.41 25.00
CA GLU A 132 8.40 17.69 25.74
C GLU A 132 9.47 18.69 25.27
N ASP A 133 10.65 18.23 24.86
CA ASP A 133 11.73 19.06 24.32
C ASP A 133 11.38 19.67 22.95
N LEU A 134 10.30 19.18 22.31
CA LEU A 134 9.85 19.67 21.02
C LEU A 134 9.04 20.97 21.11
N LYS A 135 8.68 21.45 22.29
CA LYS A 135 7.94 22.71 22.44
C LYS A 135 8.70 23.88 21.81
N GLY A 136 8.03 24.58 20.90
CA GLY A 136 8.62 25.71 20.16
C GLY A 136 9.63 25.31 19.09
N ARG A 137 9.77 24.00 18.78
CA ARG A 137 10.64 23.49 17.72
C ARG A 137 9.92 23.35 16.39
N THR A 138 10.65 23.14 15.32
CA THR A 138 10.10 22.80 14.02
C THR A 138 9.77 21.31 13.96
N PHE A 139 8.61 20.96 13.38
CA PHE A 139 8.17 19.58 13.28
C PHE A 139 7.62 19.27 11.88
N ALA A 140 7.96 18.11 11.34
CA ALA A 140 7.38 17.63 10.11
C ALA A 140 6.48 16.41 10.36
N PHE A 141 5.26 16.49 9.88
CA PHE A 141 4.42 15.31 9.66
C PHE A 141 4.63 14.75 8.25
N GLY A 142 4.29 13.48 8.07
CA GLY A 142 4.09 12.90 6.76
C GLY A 142 2.90 13.52 6.03
N ASP A 143 2.58 12.99 4.85
CA ASP A 143 1.35 13.32 4.13
C ASP A 143 0.09 13.01 4.96
N LYS A 144 -0.98 13.77 4.78
CA LYS A 144 -2.23 13.63 5.55
C LYS A 144 -2.92 12.27 5.40
N GLY A 145 -2.64 11.55 4.34
CA GLY A 145 -3.08 10.15 4.15
C GLY A 145 -2.16 9.13 4.78
N SER A 146 -1.02 9.52 5.39
CA SER A 146 -0.09 8.61 6.04
C SER A 146 -0.58 8.18 7.42
N THR A 147 -0.54 6.87 7.69
CA THR A 147 -0.85 6.30 9.01
C THR A 147 0.22 6.70 10.03
N SER A 148 1.47 6.32 9.78
CA SER A 148 2.59 6.51 10.71
C SER A 148 3.17 7.90 10.71
N GLY A 149 3.11 8.59 9.57
CA GLY A 149 3.65 9.95 9.47
C GLY A 149 2.67 11.04 9.88
N TYR A 150 1.37 10.75 9.92
CA TYR A 150 0.38 11.77 10.22
C TYR A 150 -0.65 11.33 11.27
N LEU A 151 -1.51 10.37 10.96
CA LEU A 151 -2.65 10.04 11.82
C LEU A 151 -2.23 9.66 13.25
N ILE A 152 -1.32 8.69 13.38
CA ILE A 152 -0.92 8.13 14.67
C ILE A 152 -0.14 9.14 15.52
N PRO A 153 0.92 9.83 15.01
CA PRO A 153 1.61 10.83 15.81
C PRO A 153 0.71 12.04 16.15
N LEU A 154 -0.16 12.48 15.23
CA LEU A 154 -1.12 13.53 15.53
C LEU A 154 -2.08 13.13 16.65
N HIS A 155 -2.67 11.93 16.55
CA HIS A 155 -3.56 11.40 17.59
C HIS A 155 -2.85 11.32 18.95
N TYR A 156 -1.62 10.83 18.97
CA TYR A 156 -0.82 10.73 20.21
C TYR A 156 -0.57 12.10 20.85
N LEU A 157 -0.20 13.10 20.06
CA LEU A 157 0.01 14.46 20.55
C LEU A 157 -1.30 15.05 21.11
N MET A 158 -2.39 14.93 20.35
CA MET A 158 -3.70 15.45 20.78
C MET A 158 -4.23 14.74 22.03
N ALA A 159 -4.02 13.43 22.18
CA ALA A 159 -4.40 12.68 23.38
C ALA A 159 -3.63 13.14 24.62
N LYS A 160 -2.45 13.74 24.45
CA LYS A 160 -1.68 14.40 25.52
C LYS A 160 -2.05 15.86 25.73
N GLY A 161 -3.08 16.38 25.04
CA GLY A 161 -3.47 17.78 25.10
C GLY A 161 -2.54 18.72 24.32
N ILE A 162 -1.71 18.18 23.45
CA ILE A 162 -0.78 18.95 22.61
C ILE A 162 -1.46 19.25 21.27
N ASP A 163 -1.79 20.52 21.04
CA ASP A 163 -2.22 21.04 19.74
C ASP A 163 -0.96 21.38 18.93
N PRO A 164 -0.67 20.67 17.81
CA PRO A 164 0.57 20.90 17.07
C PRO A 164 0.76 22.31 16.57
N ASP A 165 -0.31 22.98 16.13
CA ASP A 165 -0.25 24.34 15.58
C ASP A 165 0.11 25.40 16.64
N LYS A 166 -0.10 25.09 17.91
CA LYS A 166 0.25 25.95 19.04
C LYS A 166 1.54 25.52 19.74
N TYR A 167 1.89 24.27 19.62
CA TYR A 167 3.01 23.66 20.35
C TYR A 167 4.34 23.83 19.62
N PHE A 168 4.32 23.61 18.31
CA PHE A 168 5.51 23.76 17.47
C PHE A 168 5.63 25.19 16.93
N SER A 169 6.85 25.64 16.69
CA SER A 169 7.09 26.92 16.05
C SER A 169 6.73 26.92 14.57
N LYS A 170 6.82 25.77 13.93
CA LYS A 170 6.46 25.53 12.53
C LYS A 170 6.13 24.06 12.32
N VAL A 171 5.02 23.81 11.62
CA VAL A 171 4.59 22.49 11.18
C VAL A 171 4.61 22.44 9.65
N ILE A 172 5.17 21.38 9.09
CA ILE A 172 5.13 21.09 7.66
C ILE A 172 4.67 19.66 7.40
N ASN A 173 4.18 19.38 6.19
CA ASN A 173 3.88 18.03 5.73
C ASN A 173 4.76 17.73 4.51
N THR A 174 5.42 16.56 4.52
CA THR A 174 6.28 16.12 3.41
C THR A 174 6.42 14.59 3.39
N THR A 175 7.26 14.05 2.51
CA THR A 175 7.50 12.61 2.42
C THR A 175 8.42 12.09 3.53
N HIS A 176 8.27 10.82 3.90
CA HIS A 176 9.11 10.17 4.90
C HIS A 176 10.61 10.29 4.62
N PRO A 177 11.11 9.99 3.40
CA PRO A 177 12.53 10.19 3.11
C PRO A 177 12.98 11.64 3.25
N ALA A 178 12.15 12.61 2.88
CA ALA A 178 12.49 14.03 3.03
C ALA A 178 12.58 14.45 4.51
N ILE A 179 11.72 13.91 5.37
CA ILE A 179 11.77 14.14 6.82
C ILE A 179 13.10 13.66 7.39
N GLU A 180 13.46 12.39 7.14
CA GLU A 180 14.73 11.83 7.65
C GLU A 180 15.94 12.61 7.15
N MET A 181 15.96 12.98 5.88
CA MET A 181 17.07 13.76 5.33
C MET A 181 17.18 15.15 5.96
N ALA A 182 16.05 15.85 6.16
CA ALA A 182 16.04 17.18 6.75
C ALA A 182 16.43 17.15 8.25
N VAL A 183 15.94 16.15 8.99
CA VAL A 183 16.30 15.95 10.40
C VAL A 183 17.80 15.64 10.54
N THR A 184 18.32 14.72 9.75
CA THR A 184 19.75 14.34 9.82
C THR A 184 20.70 15.47 9.44
N ARG A 185 20.25 16.41 8.58
CA ARG A 185 20.98 17.61 8.22
C ARG A 185 20.82 18.79 9.22
N GLY A 186 19.88 18.65 10.17
CA GLY A 186 19.55 19.71 11.12
C GLY A 186 18.70 20.84 10.52
N GLU A 187 18.07 20.60 9.37
CA GLU A 187 17.13 21.55 8.71
C GLU A 187 15.75 21.50 9.37
N LEU A 188 15.43 20.41 10.07
CA LEU A 188 14.28 20.20 10.93
C LEU A 188 14.72 19.72 12.31
N ASP A 189 14.05 20.18 13.37
CA ASP A 189 14.34 19.71 14.72
C ASP A 189 13.87 18.27 14.94
N ALA A 190 12.67 17.93 14.43
CA ALA A 190 12.12 16.59 14.51
C ALA A 190 11.06 16.31 13.43
N GLY A 191 10.72 15.04 13.26
CA GLY A 191 9.65 14.65 12.37
C GLY A 191 9.10 13.25 12.61
N ALA A 192 7.89 13.03 12.11
CA ALA A 192 7.20 11.75 12.17
C ALA A 192 7.61 10.86 10.99
N ASP A 193 8.01 9.63 11.29
CA ASP A 193 8.41 8.65 10.29
C ASP A 193 7.92 7.25 10.69
N TYR A 194 8.43 6.20 10.05
CA TYR A 194 8.26 4.82 10.48
C TYR A 194 9.59 4.07 10.42
N ASN A 195 9.69 3.08 11.30
CA ASN A 195 10.94 2.37 11.55
C ASN A 195 11.59 1.83 10.27
N ARG A 196 10.82 1.28 9.33
CA ARG A 196 11.36 0.68 8.10
C ARG A 196 11.89 1.68 7.09
N ASN A 197 11.27 2.89 6.97
CA ASN A 197 11.84 3.93 6.13
C ASN A 197 13.23 4.31 6.64
N ARG A 198 13.33 4.59 7.94
CA ARG A 198 14.60 4.89 8.58
C ARG A 198 15.64 3.78 8.37
N ASP A 199 15.27 2.53 8.64
CA ASP A 199 16.19 1.38 8.50
C ASP A 199 16.61 1.16 7.05
N SER A 200 15.69 1.32 6.09
CA SER A 200 15.96 1.25 4.66
C SER A 200 16.93 2.35 4.20
N MET A 201 16.72 3.59 4.65
CA MET A 201 17.60 4.71 4.31
C MET A 201 19.02 4.53 4.91
N ILE A 202 19.12 3.97 6.12
CA ILE A 202 20.41 3.61 6.73
C ILE A 202 21.09 2.50 5.92
N SER A 203 20.37 1.44 5.56
CA SER A 203 20.89 0.32 4.78
C SER A 203 21.34 0.74 3.39
N ALA A 204 20.64 1.69 2.78
CA ALA A 204 21.00 2.28 1.49
C ALA A 204 22.13 3.32 1.57
N GLY A 205 22.62 3.65 2.77
CA GLY A 205 23.67 4.66 2.98
C GLY A 205 23.22 6.10 2.73
N LEU A 206 21.91 6.35 2.66
CA LEU A 206 21.34 7.69 2.45
C LEU A 206 21.43 8.55 3.71
N ILE A 207 21.36 7.95 4.88
CA ILE A 207 21.57 8.56 6.19
C ILE A 207 22.45 7.64 7.07
N LYS A 208 23.03 8.19 8.13
CA LYS A 208 23.73 7.39 9.14
C LYS A 208 22.84 7.15 10.34
N ALA A 209 22.90 5.95 10.91
CA ALA A 209 22.16 5.61 12.14
C ALA A 209 22.50 6.56 13.29
N SER A 210 23.77 7.05 13.33
CA SER A 210 24.26 8.01 14.31
C SER A 210 23.64 9.40 14.21
N ASP A 211 23.00 9.73 13.09
CA ASP A 211 22.46 11.07 12.81
C ASP A 211 20.93 11.13 12.92
N SER A 212 20.28 9.97 13.12
CA SER A 212 18.83 9.85 13.32
C SER A 212 18.53 9.12 14.63
N LYS A 213 17.99 9.84 15.62
CA LYS A 213 17.63 9.34 16.95
C LYS A 213 16.12 9.23 17.06
N ILE A 214 15.63 8.07 17.49
CA ILE A 214 14.22 7.86 17.81
C ILE A 214 13.96 8.36 19.24
N ILE A 215 12.97 9.24 19.41
CA ILE A 215 12.53 9.77 20.70
C ILE A 215 11.14 9.30 21.10
N TRP A 216 10.38 8.72 20.18
CA TRP A 216 9.07 8.13 20.43
C TRP A 216 8.79 7.01 19.43
N THR A 217 8.07 5.99 19.90
CA THR A 217 7.61 4.85 19.09
C THR A 217 6.16 4.54 19.45
N SER A 218 5.33 4.27 18.47
CA SER A 218 3.93 3.89 18.67
C SER A 218 3.78 2.44 19.14
N ASP A 219 2.57 2.07 19.53
CA ASP A 219 2.14 0.68 19.52
C ASP A 219 2.25 0.08 18.10
N PRO A 220 2.27 -1.27 17.97
CA PRO A 220 2.33 -1.93 16.66
C PRO A 220 1.17 -1.49 15.75
N LEU A 221 1.49 -1.17 14.51
CA LEU A 221 0.55 -0.82 13.46
C LEU A 221 0.47 -1.95 12.45
N PRO A 222 -0.73 -2.27 11.91
CA PRO A 222 -0.83 -3.23 10.82
C PRO A 222 -0.06 -2.72 9.60
N ASN A 223 0.59 -3.63 8.88
CA ASN A 223 1.33 -3.28 7.65
C ASN A 223 0.41 -2.77 6.54
N ASP A 224 1.07 -2.22 5.51
CA ASP A 224 0.43 -1.81 4.27
C ASP A 224 -0.35 -2.97 3.63
N ALA A 225 -1.37 -2.61 2.89
CA ALA A 225 -2.28 -3.54 2.26
C ALA A 225 -2.42 -3.28 0.77
N PHE A 226 -2.67 -4.36 0.03
CA PHE A 226 -3.23 -4.26 -1.30
C PHE A 226 -4.74 -4.12 -1.18
N ALA A 227 -5.26 -3.01 -1.66
CA ALA A 227 -6.69 -2.72 -1.71
C ALA A 227 -7.16 -2.61 -3.15
N VAL A 228 -8.37 -3.07 -3.42
CA VAL A 228 -9.03 -2.98 -4.73
C VAL A 228 -10.25 -2.08 -4.66
N SER A 229 -10.61 -1.47 -5.78
CA SER A 229 -11.86 -0.73 -5.90
C SER A 229 -13.08 -1.62 -5.61
N ALA A 230 -14.16 -1.03 -5.10
CA ALA A 230 -15.42 -1.75 -4.85
C ALA A 230 -15.95 -2.44 -6.12
N GLY A 231 -15.73 -1.84 -7.29
CA GLY A 231 -16.10 -2.43 -8.56
C GLY A 231 -15.33 -3.72 -8.86
N LEU A 232 -14.02 -3.70 -8.72
CA LEU A 232 -13.16 -4.86 -8.95
C LEU A 232 -13.42 -5.96 -7.92
N TYR A 233 -13.71 -5.61 -6.68
CA TYR A 233 -14.00 -6.58 -5.60
C TYR A 233 -15.23 -7.44 -5.87
N LYS A 234 -16.15 -7.02 -6.73
CA LYS A 234 -17.32 -7.81 -7.13
C LYS A 234 -16.96 -9.01 -7.99
N ASP A 235 -15.87 -8.93 -8.75
CA ASP A 235 -15.32 -10.07 -9.51
C ASP A 235 -14.53 -11.00 -8.59
N LYS A 236 -15.24 -11.88 -7.88
CA LYS A 236 -14.63 -12.79 -6.89
C LYS A 236 -13.63 -13.76 -7.52
N ALA A 237 -13.82 -14.13 -8.78
CA ALA A 237 -12.89 -15.02 -9.48
C ALA A 237 -11.57 -14.30 -9.79
N PHE A 238 -11.62 -13.05 -10.19
CA PHE A 238 -10.43 -12.22 -10.38
C PHE A 238 -9.73 -11.95 -9.06
N VAL A 239 -10.46 -11.56 -8.01
CA VAL A 239 -9.91 -11.32 -6.67
C VAL A 239 -9.18 -12.54 -6.14
N ALA A 240 -9.74 -13.74 -6.28
CA ALA A 240 -9.09 -14.98 -5.84
C ALA A 240 -7.77 -15.23 -6.61
N ARG A 241 -7.73 -14.98 -7.93
CA ARG A 241 -6.50 -15.06 -8.74
C ARG A 241 -5.47 -14.03 -8.32
N LEU A 242 -5.91 -12.80 -8.05
CA LEU A 242 -5.06 -11.70 -7.57
C LEU A 242 -4.45 -12.05 -6.20
N GLN A 243 -5.26 -12.54 -5.26
CA GLN A 243 -4.77 -12.98 -3.94
C GLN A 243 -3.71 -14.07 -4.06
N LYS A 244 -3.96 -15.09 -4.90
CA LYS A 244 -2.99 -16.15 -5.17
C LYS A 244 -1.68 -15.62 -5.78
N ALA A 245 -1.77 -14.65 -6.70
CA ALA A 245 -0.60 -14.00 -7.28
C ALA A 245 0.18 -13.22 -6.21
N LEU A 246 -0.51 -12.47 -5.34
CA LEU A 246 0.10 -11.70 -4.25
C LEU A 246 0.80 -12.62 -3.22
N GLU A 247 0.23 -13.76 -2.87
CA GLU A 247 0.84 -14.77 -1.98
C GLU A 247 2.17 -15.30 -2.54
N GLY A 248 2.27 -15.45 -3.87
CA GLY A 248 3.47 -15.96 -4.54
C GLY A 248 4.64 -15.00 -4.61
N ILE A 249 4.46 -13.72 -4.28
CA ILE A 249 5.49 -12.67 -4.42
C ILE A 249 6.81 -13.05 -3.73
N GLY A 250 6.75 -13.50 -2.47
CA GLY A 250 7.94 -13.79 -1.67
C GLY A 250 8.80 -14.94 -2.21
N GLY A 251 8.23 -15.83 -3.03
CA GLY A 251 8.95 -16.94 -3.66
C GLY A 251 9.61 -16.58 -4.98
N GLU A 252 9.00 -15.67 -5.75
CA GLU A 252 9.42 -15.36 -7.13
C GLU A 252 10.17 -14.02 -7.26
N LEU A 253 9.88 -13.02 -6.41
CA LEU A 253 10.55 -11.72 -6.43
C LEU A 253 11.61 -11.63 -5.33
N LYS A 254 12.76 -12.24 -5.54
CA LYS A 254 13.89 -12.26 -4.58
C LYS A 254 14.45 -10.87 -4.22
N THR A 255 14.13 -9.85 -4.99
CA THR A 255 14.62 -8.47 -4.79
C THR A 255 13.67 -7.61 -3.98
N THR A 256 12.47 -8.11 -3.70
CA THR A 256 11.45 -7.36 -2.95
C THR A 256 11.25 -8.07 -1.61
N PRO A 257 11.56 -7.45 -0.47
CA PRO A 257 11.40 -8.05 0.86
C PRO A 257 9.92 -8.11 1.29
N ILE A 258 9.03 -8.31 0.32
CA ILE A 258 7.58 -8.30 0.50
C ILE A 258 7.08 -9.73 0.33
N CYS A 259 6.44 -10.25 1.38
CA CYS A 259 5.59 -11.43 1.35
C CYS A 259 4.16 -10.98 1.64
N CYS A 260 3.17 -11.61 1.03
CA CYS A 260 1.78 -11.22 1.21
C CYS A 260 0.97 -12.32 1.90
N ARG A 261 0.03 -11.90 2.75
CA ARG A 261 -0.96 -12.76 3.38
C ARG A 261 -2.35 -12.35 2.87
N PRO A 262 -3.22 -13.28 2.45
CA PRO A 262 -4.57 -12.95 2.03
C PRO A 262 -5.33 -12.30 3.19
N ALA A 263 -6.16 -11.30 2.87
CA ALA A 263 -7.11 -10.77 3.83
C ALA A 263 -8.20 -11.81 4.08
N THR A 264 -8.42 -12.16 5.34
CA THR A 264 -9.60 -12.94 5.72
C THR A 264 -10.83 -12.05 5.57
N PRO A 265 -11.94 -12.56 5.01
CA PRO A 265 -13.19 -11.81 4.99
C PRO A 265 -13.57 -11.41 6.43
N ALA A 266 -13.99 -10.17 6.62
CA ALA A 266 -14.61 -9.76 7.87
C ALA A 266 -15.85 -10.63 8.07
N SER A 267 -15.91 -11.31 9.21
CA SER A 267 -17.05 -12.11 9.65
C SER A 267 -18.24 -11.21 10.00
#